data_5b9140ccf9ce0373f5b71ab9940d7c70
#
_entry.id   5b9140ccf9ce0373f5b71ab9940d7c70
#
_cell.length_a   1.000
_cell.length_b   1.000
_cell.length_c   1.000
_cell.angle_alpha   90.00
_cell.angle_beta   90.00
_cell.angle_gamma   90.00
#
_symmetry.space_group_name_H-M   'P 1'
#
loop_
_entity.id
_entity.type
_entity.pdbx_description
1 polymer ?
#
loop_
_entity_poly.entity_id
_entity_poly.type
_entity_poly.pdbx_seq_one_letter_code
_entity_poly.pdbx_strand_id
1 'polypeptide(L)'
;MVIKFNFSYLTPCSKMIAIDDFFESTCMSIPVVFIDGDQGTTGLQIHQRLQGRRDLKLVTLPADQRKNAKSRAAAINACDIALLCLPDDAARAAAQSIENPAVRVIDASSAHRTEPDWVYGFAQMSQQQKAAIASASRVSNPGCYPTGAIGLLRPLLDAGLIPHDYPISINAVSGYSGKGRAGVDEFEGPDAAQATPFQVYGLGLAHKHIPEIQQYSGLSERPVFIPAYGSFRQGIVLTIPLQLRLLAPGVTGAKLHACLEQHYAGSGFVEVMKLDESKALGGLDPRVLNDTDKLRLMVFENAGHVLLAAVFDNLGKGAAGAAVQNLDLMIAGA
;
A
#
# COMPACT_ATOMS: atom_id res chain seq x y z
N MET A 1 69.37 38.87 -34.36
CA MET A 1 69.10 37.81 -35.39
C MET A 1 67.59 37.56 -35.33
N VAL A 2 66.87 38.18 -36.27
CA VAL A 2 65.40 38.19 -36.31
C VAL A 2 65.00 37.17 -37.36
N ILE A 3 64.24 36.16 -36.96
CA ILE A 3 63.67 35.20 -37.92
C ILE A 3 62.17 35.53 -38.01
N LYS A 4 61.79 36.04 -39.21
CA LYS A 4 60.36 36.21 -39.60
C LYS A 4 59.81 34.90 -40.07
N PHE A 5 58.70 34.40 -39.57
CA PHE A 5 57.88 33.40 -40.19
C PHE A 5 56.62 33.98 -40.79
N ASN A 6 56.40 33.66 -42.02
CA ASN A 6 55.33 34.06 -42.91
C ASN A 6 54.06 33.25 -42.60
N PHE A 7 52.92 33.93 -42.42
CA PHE A 7 51.61 33.30 -42.40
C PHE A 7 50.93 33.48 -43.77
N SER A 8 50.59 32.39 -44.40
CA SER A 8 49.74 32.39 -45.60
C SER A 8 48.66 31.33 -45.51
N TYR A 9 47.41 31.81 -45.61
CA TYR A 9 46.19 31.14 -46.07
C TYR A 9 45.62 29.94 -45.28
N LEU A 10 44.58 30.20 -44.52
CA LEU A 10 43.45 29.27 -44.37
C LEU A 10 42.14 30.07 -44.42
N THR A 11 41.30 29.71 -45.37
CA THR A 11 39.96 30.18 -45.64
C THR A 11 38.99 29.87 -44.51
N PRO A 12 37.97 30.67 -44.21
CA PRO A 12 36.98 30.40 -43.22
C PRO A 12 35.94 29.41 -43.74
N CYS A 13 35.82 28.26 -43.13
CA CYS A 13 34.68 27.35 -43.29
C CYS A 13 33.62 27.69 -42.28
N SER A 14 32.64 28.53 -42.69
CA SER A 14 31.43 28.83 -41.98
C SER A 14 30.47 27.65 -42.03
N LYS A 15 30.32 26.95 -40.90
CA LYS A 15 29.10 26.29 -40.50
C LYS A 15 29.02 26.34 -38.96
N MET A 16 28.46 27.44 -38.44
CA MET A 16 27.88 27.46 -37.13
C MET A 16 26.66 26.54 -37.19
N ILE A 17 26.81 25.37 -36.58
CA ILE A 17 25.65 24.51 -36.21
C ILE A 17 25.06 25.18 -34.99
N ALA A 18 23.85 25.74 -35.14
CA ALA A 18 23.03 26.25 -34.04
C ALA A 18 22.75 25.08 -33.05
N ILE A 19 23.27 25.19 -31.82
CA ILE A 19 22.99 24.29 -30.69
C ILE A 19 21.73 24.77 -29.95
N ASP A 20 20.70 25.17 -30.67
CA ASP A 20 19.47 25.69 -30.08
C ASP A 20 18.26 24.73 -30.13
N ASP A 21 18.45 23.49 -30.61
CA ASP A 21 17.33 22.55 -30.78
C ASP A 21 17.38 21.31 -29.88
N PHE A 22 18.05 21.33 -28.72
CA PHE A 22 18.15 20.17 -27.83
C PHE A 22 17.61 20.40 -26.41
N PHE A 23 16.81 21.41 -26.19
CA PHE A 23 16.00 21.55 -24.97
C PHE A 23 14.54 21.77 -25.35
N GLU A 24 13.92 20.82 -26.04
CA GLU A 24 12.48 20.60 -25.80
C GLU A 24 12.39 20.05 -24.37
N SER A 25 12.33 20.97 -23.42
CA SER A 25 11.78 20.72 -22.10
C SER A 25 10.37 20.17 -22.35
N THR A 26 10.20 18.87 -22.30
CA THR A 26 8.88 18.25 -22.11
C THR A 26 8.33 18.84 -20.84
N CYS A 27 7.54 19.88 -20.98
CA CYS A 27 6.72 20.44 -19.91
C CYS A 27 5.72 19.34 -19.55
N MET A 28 6.12 18.41 -18.65
CA MET A 28 5.23 17.38 -18.15
C MET A 28 4.05 18.12 -17.52
N SER A 29 2.87 17.98 -18.11
CA SER A 29 1.66 18.57 -17.58
C SER A 29 1.43 18.02 -16.17
N ILE A 30 1.12 18.92 -15.23
CA ILE A 30 0.80 18.51 -13.84
C ILE A 30 -0.42 17.59 -13.88
N PRO A 31 -0.31 16.32 -13.42
CA PRO A 31 -1.39 15.35 -13.51
C PRO A 31 -2.61 15.78 -12.68
N VAL A 32 -3.78 15.60 -13.25
CA VAL A 32 -5.07 15.84 -12.60
C VAL A 32 -5.48 14.56 -11.85
N VAL A 33 -5.60 14.64 -10.53
CA VAL A 33 -5.98 13.52 -9.66
C VAL A 33 -7.38 13.78 -9.10
N PHE A 34 -8.30 12.87 -9.36
CA PHE A 34 -9.68 12.93 -8.86
C PHE A 34 -9.87 11.92 -7.72
N ILE A 35 -10.43 12.37 -6.57
CA ILE A 35 -10.83 11.48 -5.48
C ILE A 35 -12.34 11.29 -5.49
N ASP A 36 -12.79 10.08 -5.76
CA ASP A 36 -14.18 9.67 -5.64
C ASP A 36 -14.41 9.04 -4.26
N GLY A 37 -15.22 9.69 -3.42
CA GLY A 37 -15.44 9.28 -2.03
C GLY A 37 -14.52 9.95 -1.02
N ASP A 38 -14.15 11.19 -1.23
CA ASP A 38 -13.28 12.04 -0.40
C ASP A 38 -13.76 12.27 1.05
N GLN A 39 -15.01 11.93 1.38
CA GLN A 39 -15.60 12.09 2.72
C GLN A 39 -15.59 10.80 3.57
N GLY A 40 -15.26 9.66 2.96
CA GLY A 40 -15.05 8.40 3.69
C GLY A 40 -13.75 8.42 4.50
N THR A 41 -13.60 7.50 5.46
CA THR A 41 -12.43 7.44 6.35
C THR A 41 -11.10 7.42 5.57
N THR A 42 -11.00 6.57 4.56
CA THR A 42 -9.80 6.47 3.71
C THR A 42 -9.68 7.67 2.76
N GLY A 43 -10.77 8.06 2.10
CA GLY A 43 -10.75 9.16 1.14
C GLY A 43 -10.40 10.51 1.77
N LEU A 44 -10.91 10.78 2.98
CA LEU A 44 -10.57 11.99 3.74
C LEU A 44 -9.06 12.03 4.08
N GLN A 45 -8.50 10.92 4.49
CA GLN A 45 -7.07 10.80 4.78
C GLN A 45 -6.21 10.99 3.52
N ILE A 46 -6.62 10.41 2.39
CA ILE A 46 -5.93 10.62 1.11
C ILE A 46 -6.01 12.09 0.71
N HIS A 47 -7.20 12.70 0.80
CA HIS A 47 -7.39 14.12 0.51
C HIS A 47 -6.46 15.01 1.35
N GLN A 48 -6.39 14.78 2.67
CA GLN A 48 -5.52 15.53 3.58
C GLN A 48 -4.03 15.38 3.22
N ARG A 49 -3.58 14.19 2.83
CA ARG A 49 -2.19 13.91 2.43
C ARG A 49 -1.81 14.52 1.08
N LEU A 50 -2.78 14.69 0.18
CA LEU A 50 -2.56 15.28 -1.14
C LEU A 50 -2.78 16.79 -1.17
N GLN A 51 -3.46 17.35 -0.18
CA GLN A 51 -3.75 18.76 -0.09
C GLN A 51 -2.45 19.60 -0.03
N GLY A 52 -2.35 20.60 -0.90
CA GLY A 52 -1.18 21.48 -0.94
C GLY A 52 0.03 20.95 -1.74
N ARG A 53 -0.05 19.75 -2.30
CA ARG A 53 0.95 19.24 -3.26
C ARG A 53 0.93 20.13 -4.53
N ARG A 54 2.11 20.43 -5.06
CA ARG A 54 2.29 21.28 -6.25
C ARG A 54 2.56 20.49 -7.53
N ASP A 55 2.89 19.21 -7.37
CA ASP A 55 3.21 18.27 -8.45
C ASP A 55 1.97 17.55 -9.02
N LEU A 56 0.79 17.84 -8.46
CA LEU A 56 -0.49 17.35 -8.97
C LEU A 56 -1.61 18.39 -8.78
N LYS A 57 -2.66 18.29 -9.59
CA LYS A 57 -3.91 19.07 -9.44
C LYS A 57 -4.97 18.16 -8.82
N LEU A 58 -5.30 18.40 -7.54
CA LEU A 58 -6.33 17.64 -6.85
C LEU A 58 -7.73 18.14 -7.21
N VAL A 59 -8.64 17.21 -7.53
CA VAL A 59 -10.04 17.49 -7.88
C VAL A 59 -10.97 16.64 -7.00
N THR A 60 -12.02 17.24 -6.47
CA THR A 60 -13.14 16.60 -5.78
C THR A 60 -14.46 17.20 -6.25
N LEU A 61 -15.58 16.50 -6.04
CA LEU A 61 -16.89 16.98 -6.40
C LEU A 61 -17.54 17.80 -5.26
N PRO A 62 -18.31 18.85 -5.60
CA PRO A 62 -19.18 19.52 -4.64
C PRO A 62 -20.16 18.56 -3.96
N ALA A 63 -20.62 18.91 -2.76
CA ALA A 63 -21.42 18.01 -1.91
C ALA A 63 -22.71 17.50 -2.59
N ASP A 64 -23.36 18.33 -3.36
CA ASP A 64 -24.58 18.03 -4.12
C ASP A 64 -24.33 17.11 -5.33
N GLN A 65 -23.10 17.03 -5.83
CA GLN A 65 -22.74 16.22 -7.01
C GLN A 65 -22.07 14.87 -6.65
N ARG A 66 -21.58 14.70 -5.43
CA ARG A 66 -20.84 13.48 -4.99
C ARG A 66 -21.62 12.18 -5.16
N LYS A 67 -22.97 12.23 -5.07
CA LYS A 67 -23.84 11.06 -5.26
C LYS A 67 -24.41 10.94 -6.67
N ASN A 68 -24.14 11.91 -7.53
CA ASN A 68 -24.63 11.91 -8.92
C ASN A 68 -23.70 11.06 -9.80
N ALA A 69 -24.22 9.97 -10.35
CA ALA A 69 -23.45 9.03 -11.17
C ALA A 69 -22.86 9.69 -12.43
N LYS A 70 -23.60 10.61 -13.07
CA LYS A 70 -23.14 11.32 -14.29
C LYS A 70 -22.00 12.28 -13.96
N SER A 71 -22.10 13.04 -12.86
CA SER A 71 -21.06 13.96 -12.43
C SER A 71 -19.78 13.22 -12.05
N ARG A 72 -19.91 12.07 -11.37
CA ARG A 72 -18.78 11.20 -11.01
C ARG A 72 -18.10 10.64 -12.26
N ALA A 73 -18.87 10.04 -13.19
CA ALA A 73 -18.35 9.52 -14.44
C ALA A 73 -17.62 10.60 -15.25
N ALA A 74 -18.22 11.82 -15.35
CA ALA A 74 -17.59 12.95 -16.04
C ALA A 74 -16.25 13.35 -15.39
N ALA A 75 -16.19 13.42 -14.06
CA ALA A 75 -14.96 13.76 -13.33
C ALA A 75 -13.88 12.69 -13.50
N ILE A 76 -14.26 11.40 -13.45
CA ILE A 76 -13.34 10.26 -13.68
C ILE A 76 -12.76 10.35 -15.10
N ASN A 77 -13.61 10.53 -16.12
CA ASN A 77 -13.15 10.57 -17.52
C ASN A 77 -12.37 11.82 -17.91
N ALA A 78 -12.37 12.86 -17.05
CA ALA A 78 -11.66 14.14 -17.26
C ALA A 78 -10.34 14.23 -16.47
N CYS A 79 -9.98 13.23 -15.65
CA CYS A 79 -8.73 13.22 -14.88
C CYS A 79 -7.68 12.28 -15.51
N ASP A 80 -6.43 12.41 -15.07
CA ASP A 80 -5.35 11.50 -15.43
C ASP A 80 -5.34 10.26 -14.52
N ILE A 81 -5.59 10.45 -13.22
CA ILE A 81 -5.63 9.37 -12.22
C ILE A 81 -6.86 9.51 -11.32
N ALA A 82 -7.69 8.48 -11.25
CA ALA A 82 -8.83 8.40 -10.34
C ALA A 82 -8.50 7.55 -9.11
N LEU A 83 -8.76 8.08 -7.91
CA LEU A 83 -8.68 7.37 -6.63
C LEU A 83 -10.10 7.01 -6.18
N LEU A 84 -10.46 5.73 -6.18
CA LEU A 84 -11.79 5.25 -5.79
C LEU A 84 -11.77 4.86 -4.30
N CYS A 85 -12.45 5.64 -3.46
CA CYS A 85 -12.58 5.42 -2.01
C CYS A 85 -14.05 5.09 -1.66
N LEU A 86 -14.59 4.06 -2.28
CA LEU A 86 -16.00 3.74 -2.36
C LEU A 86 -16.30 2.35 -1.76
N PRO A 87 -17.58 2.07 -1.40
CA PRO A 87 -18.02 0.70 -1.22
C PRO A 87 -17.85 -0.13 -2.50
N ASP A 88 -17.68 -1.46 -2.37
CA ASP A 88 -17.31 -2.36 -3.46
C ASP A 88 -18.20 -2.24 -4.71
N ASP A 89 -19.54 -2.22 -4.55
CA ASP A 89 -20.47 -2.09 -5.69
C ASP A 89 -20.32 -0.75 -6.40
N ALA A 90 -20.14 0.33 -5.64
CA ALA A 90 -19.94 1.67 -6.20
C ALA A 90 -18.57 1.81 -6.89
N ALA A 91 -17.54 1.11 -6.39
CA ALA A 91 -16.23 1.04 -7.03
C ALA A 91 -16.28 0.29 -8.36
N ARG A 92 -16.99 -0.86 -8.41
CA ARG A 92 -17.23 -1.59 -9.67
C ARG A 92 -17.96 -0.73 -10.69
N ALA A 93 -19.03 -0.05 -10.28
CA ALA A 93 -19.79 0.83 -11.17
C ALA A 93 -18.93 2.02 -11.67
N ALA A 94 -18.11 2.61 -10.81
CA ALA A 94 -17.19 3.69 -11.18
C ALA A 94 -16.14 3.19 -12.20
N ALA A 95 -15.51 2.04 -11.97
CA ALA A 95 -14.55 1.45 -12.88
C ALA A 95 -15.17 1.11 -14.26
N GLN A 96 -16.43 0.66 -14.29
CA GLN A 96 -17.17 0.38 -15.52
C GLN A 96 -17.57 1.65 -16.29
N SER A 97 -17.65 2.81 -15.62
CA SER A 97 -18.00 4.09 -16.25
C SER A 97 -16.83 4.77 -16.96
N ILE A 98 -15.65 4.15 -16.97
CA ILE A 98 -14.46 4.71 -17.61
C ILE A 98 -14.51 4.44 -19.11
N GLU A 99 -14.69 5.50 -19.88
CA GLU A 99 -14.70 5.50 -21.35
C GLU A 99 -13.37 5.99 -21.93
N ASN A 100 -12.67 6.87 -21.21
CA ASN A 100 -11.37 7.39 -21.62
C ASN A 100 -10.25 6.40 -21.27
N PRO A 101 -9.60 5.72 -22.26
CA PRO A 101 -8.59 4.72 -22.01
C PRO A 101 -7.29 5.26 -21.39
N ALA A 102 -7.08 6.57 -21.41
CA ALA A 102 -5.90 7.20 -20.80
C ALA A 102 -6.03 7.34 -19.27
N VAL A 103 -7.24 7.22 -18.72
CA VAL A 103 -7.46 7.33 -17.26
C VAL A 103 -6.87 6.12 -16.54
N ARG A 104 -6.01 6.39 -15.58
CA ARG A 104 -5.45 5.39 -14.68
C ARG A 104 -6.22 5.39 -13.36
N VAL A 105 -6.32 4.22 -12.69
CA VAL A 105 -7.19 4.07 -11.52
C VAL A 105 -6.44 3.41 -10.36
N ILE A 106 -6.65 3.93 -9.15
CA ILE A 106 -6.33 3.26 -7.89
C ILE A 106 -7.63 3.02 -7.14
N ASP A 107 -7.98 1.76 -6.89
CA ASP A 107 -9.16 1.39 -6.12
C ASP A 107 -8.79 1.00 -4.69
N ALA A 108 -9.28 1.73 -3.70
CA ALA A 108 -9.09 1.44 -2.28
C ALA A 108 -10.15 0.50 -1.69
N SER A 109 -11.16 0.09 -2.47
CA SER A 109 -12.14 -0.91 -2.06
C SER A 109 -11.59 -2.34 -2.08
N SER A 110 -12.37 -3.32 -1.68
CA SER A 110 -12.02 -4.73 -1.85
C SER A 110 -12.47 -5.33 -3.19
N ALA A 111 -13.17 -4.54 -4.01
CA ALA A 111 -13.84 -5.01 -5.23
C ALA A 111 -12.90 -5.65 -6.27
N HIS A 112 -11.69 -5.12 -6.39
CA HIS A 112 -10.78 -5.49 -7.46
C HIS A 112 -9.45 -6.08 -6.99
N ARG A 113 -9.31 -6.42 -5.70
CA ARG A 113 -8.03 -6.87 -5.14
C ARG A 113 -7.55 -8.20 -5.69
N THR A 114 -8.45 -9.08 -6.08
CA THR A 114 -8.13 -10.40 -6.63
C THR A 114 -8.52 -10.54 -8.12
N GLU A 115 -8.89 -9.44 -8.76
CA GLU A 115 -9.23 -9.43 -10.18
C GLU A 115 -7.94 -9.46 -11.03
N PRO A 116 -7.87 -10.30 -12.09
CA PRO A 116 -6.65 -10.53 -12.86
C PRO A 116 -6.15 -9.30 -13.62
N ASP A 117 -7.05 -8.37 -13.98
CA ASP A 117 -6.71 -7.17 -14.74
C ASP A 117 -6.28 -5.99 -13.86
N TRP A 118 -6.15 -6.21 -12.54
CA TRP A 118 -5.73 -5.22 -11.57
C TRP A 118 -4.39 -5.58 -10.95
N VAL A 119 -3.44 -4.65 -11.01
CA VAL A 119 -2.16 -4.81 -10.32
C VAL A 119 -2.36 -4.57 -8.82
N TYR A 120 -1.96 -5.52 -7.99
CA TYR A 120 -2.06 -5.38 -6.54
C TYR A 120 -1.06 -4.36 -6.00
N GLY A 121 -1.53 -3.35 -5.30
CA GLY A 121 -0.78 -2.15 -4.91
C GLY A 121 0.12 -2.30 -3.69
N PHE A 122 0.74 -3.47 -3.46
CA PHE A 122 1.74 -3.64 -2.40
C PHE A 122 3.15 -3.58 -3.00
N ALA A 123 3.67 -2.38 -3.17
CA ALA A 123 4.93 -2.11 -3.87
C ALA A 123 6.15 -2.82 -3.29
N GLN A 124 6.14 -3.13 -1.98
CA GLN A 124 7.24 -3.82 -1.29
C GLN A 124 7.18 -5.34 -1.41
N MET A 125 6.15 -5.89 -2.08
CA MET A 125 6.02 -7.34 -2.27
C MET A 125 7.18 -7.90 -3.11
N SER A 126 7.63 -7.16 -4.13
CA SER A 126 8.84 -7.44 -4.90
C SER A 126 9.27 -6.19 -5.69
N GLN A 127 10.47 -6.20 -6.28
CA GLN A 127 10.90 -5.13 -7.19
C GLN A 127 10.04 -5.09 -8.46
N GLN A 128 9.67 -6.26 -8.99
CA GLN A 128 8.78 -6.38 -10.15
C GLN A 128 7.42 -5.77 -9.86
N GLN A 129 6.90 -5.94 -8.63
CA GLN A 129 5.62 -5.35 -8.22
C GLN A 129 5.64 -3.82 -8.24
N LYS A 130 6.75 -3.23 -7.79
CA LYS A 130 6.94 -1.77 -7.86
C LYS A 130 6.89 -1.25 -9.30
N ALA A 131 7.59 -1.92 -10.22
CA ALA A 131 7.58 -1.58 -11.64
C ALA A 131 6.20 -1.79 -12.28
N ALA A 132 5.52 -2.89 -11.93
CA ALA A 132 4.17 -3.18 -12.39
C ALA A 132 3.17 -2.08 -11.98
N ILE A 133 3.21 -1.60 -10.73
CA ILE A 133 2.38 -0.49 -10.25
C ILE A 133 2.66 0.79 -11.05
N ALA A 134 3.93 1.11 -11.26
CA ALA A 134 4.34 2.32 -11.97
C ALA A 134 3.78 2.41 -13.39
N SER A 135 3.66 1.27 -14.09
CA SER A 135 3.16 1.19 -15.47
C SER A 135 1.68 0.80 -15.59
N ALA A 136 1.03 0.43 -14.49
CA ALA A 136 -0.35 -0.07 -14.52
C ALA A 136 -1.37 1.00 -14.90
N SER A 137 -2.40 0.64 -15.64
CA SER A 137 -3.63 1.44 -15.80
C SER A 137 -4.59 1.25 -14.61
N ARG A 138 -4.56 0.10 -13.94
CA ARG A 138 -5.47 -0.26 -12.84
C ARG A 138 -4.70 -0.86 -11.68
N VAL A 139 -4.79 -0.24 -10.50
CA VAL A 139 -4.13 -0.66 -9.27
C VAL A 139 -5.17 -0.87 -8.18
N SER A 140 -5.17 -2.03 -7.52
CA SER A 140 -6.01 -2.29 -6.35
C SER A 140 -5.19 -2.07 -5.08
N ASN A 141 -5.62 -1.14 -4.24
CA ASN A 141 -4.92 -0.83 -2.99
C ASN A 141 -5.13 -1.93 -1.95
N PRO A 142 -4.09 -2.40 -1.26
CA PRO A 142 -4.18 -3.47 -0.26
C PRO A 142 -5.17 -3.18 0.86
N GLY A 143 -5.77 -4.22 1.41
CA GLY A 143 -6.48 -4.14 2.68
C GLY A 143 -5.52 -3.91 3.85
N CYS A 144 -6.02 -3.34 4.95
CA CYS A 144 -5.15 -3.04 6.09
C CYS A 144 -4.52 -4.30 6.69
N TYR A 145 -5.29 -5.33 7.02
CA TYR A 145 -4.73 -6.58 7.55
C TYR A 145 -3.86 -7.35 6.52
N PRO A 146 -4.24 -7.46 5.24
CA PRO A 146 -3.40 -8.06 4.21
C PRO A 146 -2.02 -7.45 4.09
N THR A 147 -1.88 -6.14 4.28
CA THR A 147 -0.58 -5.45 4.28
C THR A 147 0.41 -6.09 5.26
N GLY A 148 0.00 -6.34 6.50
CA GLY A 148 0.85 -7.00 7.49
C GLY A 148 1.04 -8.50 7.22
N ALA A 149 -0.04 -9.21 6.85
CA ALA A 149 0.00 -10.64 6.61
C ALA A 149 0.88 -11.01 5.40
N ILE A 150 0.68 -10.34 4.27
CA ILE A 150 1.47 -10.54 3.05
C ILE A 150 2.92 -10.12 3.29
N GLY A 151 3.12 -8.99 4.01
CA GLY A 151 4.46 -8.52 4.37
C GLY A 151 5.27 -9.52 5.17
N LEU A 152 4.63 -10.31 6.04
CA LEU A 152 5.29 -11.37 6.80
C LEU A 152 5.43 -12.67 5.98
N LEU A 153 4.37 -13.09 5.29
CA LEU A 153 4.29 -14.43 4.70
C LEU A 153 4.96 -14.53 3.33
N ARG A 154 4.75 -13.58 2.44
CA ARG A 154 5.20 -13.68 1.03
C ARG A 154 6.70 -13.95 0.90
N PRO A 155 7.62 -13.22 1.55
CA PRO A 155 9.04 -13.50 1.43
C PRO A 155 9.44 -14.87 1.94
N LEU A 156 8.78 -15.35 2.99
CA LEU A 156 9.09 -16.62 3.64
C LEU A 156 8.59 -17.83 2.84
N LEU A 157 7.43 -17.70 2.18
CA LEU A 157 6.92 -18.72 1.26
C LEU A 157 7.75 -18.76 -0.03
N ASP A 158 8.08 -17.59 -0.62
CA ASP A 158 8.92 -17.52 -1.82
C ASP A 158 10.32 -18.12 -1.59
N ALA A 159 10.85 -18.01 -0.38
CA ALA A 159 12.12 -18.62 0.02
C ALA A 159 12.00 -20.11 0.41
N GLY A 160 10.80 -20.70 0.37
CA GLY A 160 10.55 -22.10 0.75
C GLY A 160 10.77 -22.39 2.25
N LEU A 161 10.83 -21.36 3.10
CA LEU A 161 11.00 -21.53 4.55
C LEU A 161 9.70 -21.96 5.23
N ILE A 162 8.57 -21.50 4.73
CA ILE A 162 7.23 -21.94 5.13
C ILE A 162 6.63 -22.71 3.94
N PRO A 163 6.12 -23.94 4.14
CA PRO A 163 5.39 -24.65 3.08
C PRO A 163 4.14 -23.90 2.64
N HIS A 164 3.79 -23.97 1.35
CA HIS A 164 2.62 -23.29 0.80
C HIS A 164 1.29 -23.79 1.39
N ASP A 165 1.26 -25.03 1.87
CA ASP A 165 0.12 -25.70 2.50
C ASP A 165 0.15 -25.62 4.04
N TYR A 166 1.08 -24.85 4.62
CA TYR A 166 1.13 -24.66 6.07
C TYR A 166 -0.20 -24.11 6.61
N PRO A 167 -0.78 -24.71 7.70
CA PRO A 167 -2.05 -24.29 8.27
C PRO A 167 -1.93 -22.93 9.01
N ILE A 168 -1.88 -21.85 8.26
CA ILE A 168 -1.69 -20.50 8.78
C ILE A 168 -2.91 -20.05 9.59
N SER A 169 -2.63 -19.53 10.80
CA SER A 169 -3.57 -18.78 11.63
C SER A 169 -3.06 -17.36 11.80
N ILE A 170 -3.93 -16.38 11.58
CA ILE A 170 -3.62 -14.93 11.67
C ILE A 170 -4.53 -14.33 12.73
N ASN A 171 -3.96 -13.72 13.76
CA ASN A 171 -4.68 -12.93 14.75
C ASN A 171 -4.33 -11.46 14.56
N ALA A 172 -5.32 -10.58 14.57
CA ALA A 172 -5.05 -9.15 14.42
C ALA A 172 -6.01 -8.29 15.23
N VAL A 173 -5.48 -7.25 15.85
CA VAL A 173 -6.28 -6.23 16.55
C VAL A 173 -6.03 -4.89 15.87
N SER A 174 -7.10 -4.27 15.40
CA SER A 174 -7.11 -2.94 14.76
C SER A 174 -7.80 -1.93 15.65
N GLY A 175 -7.41 -0.67 15.53
CA GLY A 175 -8.22 0.44 16.02
C GLY A 175 -9.61 0.48 15.37
N TYR A 176 -10.58 1.07 16.09
CA TYR A 176 -11.98 1.14 15.65
C TYR A 176 -12.19 1.92 14.35
N SER A 177 -11.26 2.78 13.94
CA SER A 177 -11.30 3.43 12.62
C SER A 177 -11.29 2.42 11.45
N GLY A 178 -10.82 1.17 11.69
CA GLY A 178 -10.91 0.07 10.75
C GLY A 178 -12.34 -0.38 10.41
N LYS A 179 -13.33 -0.07 11.29
CA LYS A 179 -14.78 -0.22 10.99
C LYS A 179 -15.31 0.90 10.08
N GLY A 180 -14.45 1.86 9.68
CA GLY A 180 -14.86 3.05 8.94
C GLY A 180 -15.63 4.05 9.81
N ARG A 181 -16.49 4.86 9.18
CA ARG A 181 -17.25 5.92 9.87
C ARG A 181 -18.09 5.39 11.05
N ALA A 182 -18.71 4.23 10.87
CA ALA A 182 -19.54 3.61 11.93
C ALA A 182 -18.74 3.32 13.21
N GLY A 183 -17.49 2.86 13.10
CA GLY A 183 -16.62 2.66 14.25
C GLY A 183 -16.22 3.98 14.94
N VAL A 184 -15.95 5.01 14.16
CA VAL A 184 -15.64 6.34 14.72
C VAL A 184 -16.87 6.88 15.47
N ASP A 185 -18.08 6.80 14.89
CA ASP A 185 -19.30 7.27 15.52
C ASP A 185 -19.65 6.46 16.79
N GLU A 186 -19.37 5.14 16.82
CA GLU A 186 -19.55 4.27 17.99
C GLU A 186 -18.64 4.66 19.17
N PHE A 187 -17.38 4.96 18.92
CA PHE A 187 -16.39 5.22 19.99
C PHE A 187 -16.17 6.70 20.32
N GLU A 188 -16.57 7.62 19.44
CA GLU A 188 -16.40 9.08 19.63
C GLU A 188 -17.73 9.83 19.68
N GLY A 189 -18.85 9.13 19.46
CA GLY A 189 -20.20 9.69 19.49
C GLY A 189 -20.79 9.79 20.89
N PRO A 190 -22.08 10.19 20.99
CA PRO A 190 -22.77 10.39 22.27
C PRO A 190 -22.80 9.13 23.14
N ASP A 191 -22.85 7.95 22.54
CA ASP A 191 -22.98 6.65 23.22
C ASP A 191 -21.64 5.92 23.40
N ALA A 192 -20.52 6.62 23.26
CA ALA A 192 -19.16 6.04 23.33
C ALA A 192 -18.90 5.22 24.61
N ALA A 193 -19.53 5.59 25.74
CA ALA A 193 -19.40 4.84 27.00
C ALA A 193 -20.01 3.42 26.94
N GLN A 194 -20.86 3.14 25.96
CA GLN A 194 -21.51 1.83 25.74
C GLN A 194 -20.75 0.98 24.70
N ALA A 195 -19.74 1.55 24.02
CA ALA A 195 -18.94 0.84 23.01
C ALA A 195 -18.19 -0.35 23.62
N THR A 196 -18.20 -1.47 22.92
CA THR A 196 -17.49 -2.67 23.37
C THR A 196 -15.98 -2.47 23.26
N PRO A 197 -15.20 -2.46 24.37
CA PRO A 197 -13.77 -2.05 24.35
C PRO A 197 -12.87 -3.00 23.55
N PHE A 198 -13.28 -4.26 23.40
CA PHE A 198 -12.58 -5.25 22.58
C PHE A 198 -13.61 -6.22 21.98
N GLN A 199 -13.55 -6.40 20.67
CA GLN A 199 -14.49 -7.26 19.95
C GLN A 199 -13.78 -8.10 18.89
N VAL A 200 -13.79 -9.42 19.05
CA VAL A 200 -13.46 -10.35 17.97
C VAL A 200 -14.66 -10.43 17.03
N TYR A 201 -14.45 -10.33 15.74
CA TYR A 201 -15.51 -10.36 14.74
C TYR A 201 -15.17 -11.30 13.58
N GLY A 202 -16.03 -11.39 12.57
CA GLY A 202 -15.80 -12.30 11.44
C GLY A 202 -15.85 -13.78 11.82
N LEU A 203 -16.66 -14.15 12.84
CA LEU A 203 -16.75 -15.51 13.40
C LEU A 203 -17.22 -16.57 12.40
N GLY A 204 -17.84 -16.16 11.28
CA GLY A 204 -18.14 -17.04 10.15
C GLY A 204 -16.91 -17.43 9.31
N LEU A 205 -15.70 -16.99 9.69
CA LEU A 205 -14.44 -17.26 9.00
C LEU A 205 -14.47 -16.91 7.49
N ALA A 206 -15.25 -15.90 7.12
CA ALA A 206 -15.46 -15.47 5.73
C ALA A 206 -15.11 -13.99 5.52
N HIS A 207 -14.06 -13.50 6.20
CA HIS A 207 -13.64 -12.10 6.07
C HIS A 207 -13.16 -11.79 4.64
N LYS A 208 -13.56 -10.63 4.10
CA LYS A 208 -13.25 -10.19 2.74
C LYS A 208 -11.76 -10.04 2.41
N HIS A 209 -10.88 -9.98 3.42
CA HIS A 209 -9.44 -9.93 3.22
C HIS A 209 -8.79 -11.31 3.02
N ILE A 210 -9.49 -12.40 3.26
CA ILE A 210 -8.90 -13.75 3.17
C ILE A 210 -8.46 -14.09 1.74
N PRO A 211 -9.26 -13.83 0.67
CA PRO A 211 -8.83 -14.13 -0.69
C PRO A 211 -7.54 -13.41 -1.09
N GLU A 212 -7.41 -12.11 -0.78
CA GLU A 212 -6.19 -11.36 -1.10
C GLU A 212 -4.98 -11.83 -0.28
N ILE A 213 -5.16 -12.17 1.01
CA ILE A 213 -4.09 -12.75 1.83
C ILE A 213 -3.62 -14.07 1.21
N GLN A 214 -4.53 -14.99 0.91
CA GLN A 214 -4.19 -16.29 0.33
C GLN A 214 -3.43 -16.11 -1.00
N GLN A 215 -3.99 -15.35 -1.94
CA GLN A 215 -3.43 -15.17 -3.28
C GLN A 215 -2.03 -14.52 -3.23
N TYR A 216 -1.89 -13.40 -2.53
CA TYR A 216 -0.66 -12.62 -2.58
C TYR A 216 0.41 -13.04 -1.58
N SER A 217 0.07 -13.83 -0.57
CA SER A 217 1.07 -14.52 0.23
C SER A 217 1.63 -15.76 -0.48
N GLY A 218 0.88 -16.35 -1.43
CA GLY A 218 1.25 -17.59 -2.11
C GLY A 218 0.82 -18.86 -1.36
N LEU A 219 -0.16 -18.75 -0.45
CA LEU A 219 -0.72 -19.90 0.26
C LEU A 219 -1.60 -20.72 -0.67
N SER A 220 -1.41 -22.06 -0.69
CA SER A 220 -2.32 -22.99 -1.37
C SER A 220 -3.62 -23.18 -0.59
N GLU A 221 -3.53 -23.12 0.73
CA GLU A 221 -4.66 -23.31 1.63
C GLU A 221 -5.15 -21.98 2.21
N ARG A 222 -6.45 -21.90 2.45
CA ARG A 222 -7.10 -20.75 3.04
C ARG A 222 -6.67 -20.56 4.49
N PRO A 223 -6.11 -19.38 4.88
CA PRO A 223 -5.71 -19.16 6.26
C PRO A 223 -6.92 -18.96 7.18
N VAL A 224 -6.78 -19.35 8.44
CA VAL A 224 -7.71 -18.95 9.50
C VAL A 224 -7.36 -17.53 9.91
N PHE A 225 -8.32 -16.60 9.77
CA PHE A 225 -8.14 -15.20 10.12
C PHE A 225 -9.10 -14.79 11.24
N ILE A 226 -8.55 -14.28 12.33
CA ILE A 226 -9.24 -13.88 13.56
C ILE A 226 -9.03 -12.38 13.78
N PRO A 227 -9.85 -11.51 13.17
CA PRO A 227 -9.75 -10.07 13.37
C PRO A 227 -10.45 -9.61 14.64
N ALA A 228 -9.92 -8.55 15.25
CA ALA A 228 -10.55 -7.87 16.38
C ALA A 228 -10.42 -6.35 16.26
N TYR A 229 -11.32 -5.65 16.93
CA TYR A 229 -11.21 -4.22 17.17
C TYR A 229 -10.91 -3.97 18.65
N GLY A 230 -10.07 -2.97 18.94
CA GLY A 230 -9.79 -2.46 20.27
C GLY A 230 -10.28 -1.02 20.44
N SER A 231 -10.37 -0.57 21.68
CA SER A 231 -10.82 0.78 22.06
C SER A 231 -9.76 1.87 21.87
N PHE A 232 -9.02 1.79 20.76
CA PHE A 232 -8.10 2.83 20.30
C PHE A 232 -8.42 3.18 18.84
N ARG A 233 -8.15 4.44 18.47
CA ARG A 233 -8.62 4.97 17.19
C ARG A 233 -7.98 4.29 15.99
N GLN A 234 -6.65 4.20 15.97
CA GLN A 234 -5.89 3.66 14.84
C GLN A 234 -4.65 2.91 15.29
N GLY A 235 -4.08 2.13 14.39
CA GLY A 235 -2.98 1.21 14.62
C GLY A 235 -3.43 -0.25 14.51
N ILE A 236 -2.50 -1.14 14.18
CA ILE A 236 -2.72 -2.60 14.07
C ILE A 236 -1.55 -3.32 14.73
N VAL A 237 -1.86 -4.36 15.52
CA VAL A 237 -0.98 -5.48 15.78
C VAL A 237 -1.53 -6.70 15.05
N LEU A 238 -0.71 -7.34 14.23
CA LEU A 238 -1.02 -8.60 13.56
C LEU A 238 0.02 -9.65 13.95
N THR A 239 -0.43 -10.86 14.27
CA THR A 239 0.45 -11.95 14.69
C THR A 239 0.13 -13.24 13.96
N ILE A 240 1.18 -14.01 13.64
CA ILE A 240 1.10 -15.31 12.98
C ILE A 240 1.95 -16.31 13.78
N PRO A 241 1.33 -17.17 14.61
CA PRO A 241 2.05 -18.22 15.33
C PRO A 241 2.45 -19.36 14.39
N LEU A 242 3.70 -19.83 14.51
CA LEU A 242 4.24 -20.93 13.72
C LEU A 242 4.86 -22.00 14.65
N GLN A 243 4.83 -23.24 14.22
CA GLN A 243 5.53 -24.38 14.85
C GLN A 243 6.70 -24.80 13.97
N LEU A 244 7.94 -24.70 14.48
CA LEU A 244 9.15 -25.01 13.70
C LEU A 244 9.14 -26.41 13.12
N ARG A 245 8.55 -27.40 13.82
CA ARG A 245 8.45 -28.79 13.36
C ARG A 245 7.64 -28.96 12.07
N LEU A 246 6.82 -27.98 11.69
CA LEU A 246 6.00 -27.98 10.48
C LEU A 246 6.60 -27.11 9.36
N LEU A 247 7.73 -26.49 9.61
CA LEU A 247 8.46 -25.70 8.61
C LEU A 247 9.47 -26.57 7.85
N ALA A 248 10.12 -26.03 6.84
CA ALA A 248 11.18 -26.71 6.13
C ALA A 248 12.32 -27.16 7.11
N PRO A 249 13.00 -28.27 6.84
CA PRO A 249 14.04 -28.79 7.75
C PRO A 249 15.12 -27.73 8.05
N GLY A 250 15.44 -27.59 9.34
CA GLY A 250 16.48 -26.68 9.83
C GLY A 250 16.11 -25.20 9.77
N VAL A 251 14.84 -24.84 9.59
CA VAL A 251 14.34 -23.47 9.77
C VAL A 251 14.34 -23.10 11.24
N THR A 252 14.78 -21.88 11.54
CA THR A 252 14.79 -21.25 12.87
C THR A 252 14.22 -19.84 12.75
N GLY A 253 13.84 -19.22 13.86
CA GLY A 253 13.43 -17.81 13.87
C GLY A 253 14.51 -16.88 13.33
N ALA A 254 15.79 -17.19 13.56
CA ALA A 254 16.90 -16.42 13.00
C ALA A 254 16.94 -16.51 11.46
N LYS A 255 16.65 -17.67 10.85
CA LYS A 255 16.56 -17.80 9.39
C LYS A 255 15.36 -17.06 8.82
N LEU A 256 14.20 -17.10 9.49
CA LEU A 256 13.02 -16.35 9.09
C LEU A 256 13.29 -14.84 9.16
N HIS A 257 13.93 -14.38 10.23
CA HIS A 257 14.32 -12.98 10.38
C HIS A 257 15.28 -12.54 9.27
N ALA A 258 16.35 -13.28 9.04
CA ALA A 258 17.35 -12.95 8.00
C ALA A 258 16.73 -12.88 6.60
N CYS A 259 15.76 -13.76 6.29
CA CYS A 259 15.02 -13.72 5.02
C CYS A 259 14.21 -12.42 4.88
N LEU A 260 13.46 -12.03 5.93
CA LEU A 260 12.70 -10.78 5.94
C LEU A 260 13.63 -9.56 5.83
N GLU A 261 14.73 -9.54 6.59
CA GLU A 261 15.71 -8.46 6.58
C GLU A 261 16.33 -8.30 5.19
N GLN A 262 16.70 -9.40 4.54
CA GLN A 262 17.24 -9.39 3.17
C GLN A 262 16.20 -8.90 2.16
N HIS A 263 14.95 -9.36 2.24
CA HIS A 263 13.89 -8.98 1.33
C HIS A 263 13.58 -7.49 1.40
N TYR A 264 13.54 -6.92 2.60
CA TYR A 264 13.19 -5.52 2.81
C TYR A 264 14.39 -4.58 2.94
N ALA A 265 15.61 -5.06 2.68
CA ALA A 265 16.81 -4.24 2.71
C ALA A 265 16.66 -2.99 1.82
N GLY A 266 16.95 -1.82 2.40
CA GLY A 266 16.80 -0.53 1.70
C GLY A 266 15.36 -0.03 1.51
N SER A 267 14.36 -0.74 2.04
CA SER A 267 12.98 -0.25 2.01
C SER A 267 12.81 0.96 2.93
N GLY A 268 12.29 2.06 2.36
CA GLY A 268 11.90 3.23 3.16
C GLY A 268 10.59 3.03 3.94
N PHE A 269 9.82 1.97 3.68
CA PHE A 269 8.47 1.74 4.18
C PHE A 269 8.33 0.51 5.07
N VAL A 270 9.22 -0.47 4.96
CA VAL A 270 9.20 -1.69 5.77
C VAL A 270 10.49 -1.78 6.57
N GLU A 271 10.33 -1.95 7.87
CA GLU A 271 11.39 -2.10 8.84
C GLU A 271 11.32 -3.50 9.45
N VAL A 272 12.40 -4.24 9.46
CA VAL A 272 12.52 -5.51 10.18
C VAL A 272 13.32 -5.22 11.46
N MET A 273 12.65 -5.35 12.61
CA MET A 273 13.28 -5.10 13.91
C MET A 273 14.31 -6.19 14.22
N LYS A 274 15.47 -5.83 14.75
CA LYS A 274 16.51 -6.80 15.12
C LYS A 274 16.03 -7.80 16.17
N LEU A 275 16.56 -9.01 16.11
CA LEU A 275 16.13 -10.10 17.01
C LEU A 275 16.32 -9.79 18.50
N ASP A 276 17.43 -9.15 18.87
CA ASP A 276 17.73 -8.76 20.25
C ASP A 276 16.82 -7.62 20.73
N GLU A 277 16.52 -6.66 19.86
CA GLU A 277 15.55 -5.59 20.15
C GLU A 277 14.14 -6.17 20.31
N SER A 278 13.73 -7.09 19.45
CA SER A 278 12.43 -7.78 19.55
C SER A 278 12.31 -8.55 20.86
N LYS A 279 13.35 -9.28 21.28
CA LYS A 279 13.36 -10.05 22.54
C LYS A 279 13.24 -9.15 23.79
N ALA A 280 13.67 -7.90 23.70
CA ALA A 280 13.58 -6.95 24.80
C ALA A 280 12.17 -6.35 24.99
N LEU A 281 11.25 -6.58 24.03
CA LEU A 281 9.89 -6.04 24.11
C LEU A 281 9.06 -6.82 25.14
N GLY A 282 8.45 -6.12 26.09
CA GLY A 282 7.48 -6.69 27.03
C GLY A 282 6.06 -6.83 26.45
N GLY A 283 5.79 -6.29 25.26
CA GLY A 283 4.50 -6.32 24.57
C GLY A 283 4.51 -5.48 23.30
N LEU A 284 3.44 -5.57 22.52
CA LEU A 284 3.27 -4.83 21.27
C LEU A 284 2.16 -3.79 21.44
N ASP A 285 2.48 -2.51 21.30
CA ASP A 285 1.50 -1.43 21.23
C ASP A 285 1.13 -1.16 19.77
N PRO A 286 -0.15 -1.29 19.38
CA PRO A 286 -0.59 -1.06 17.99
C PRO A 286 -0.37 0.38 17.50
N ARG A 287 -0.16 1.35 18.41
CA ARG A 287 -0.16 2.78 18.12
C ARG A 287 1.23 3.36 17.83
N VAL A 288 2.31 2.61 18.03
CA VAL A 288 3.70 3.13 17.95
C VAL A 288 4.08 3.64 16.56
N LEU A 289 3.34 3.29 15.52
CA LEU A 289 3.56 3.75 14.14
C LEU A 289 2.39 4.56 13.58
N ASN A 290 1.48 5.03 14.44
CA ASN A 290 0.39 5.90 14.00
C ASN A 290 0.92 7.15 13.28
N ASP A 291 0.15 7.61 12.29
CA ASP A 291 0.46 8.76 11.45
C ASP A 291 1.75 8.58 10.61
N THR A 292 2.19 7.33 10.44
CA THR A 292 3.30 6.98 9.56
C THR A 292 2.86 6.00 8.46
N ASP A 293 3.67 5.90 7.39
CA ASP A 293 3.49 4.91 6.32
C ASP A 293 4.47 3.73 6.48
N LYS A 294 4.88 3.47 7.74
CA LYS A 294 5.81 2.39 8.08
C LYS A 294 5.07 1.11 8.44
N LEU A 295 5.69 -0.01 8.09
CA LEU A 295 5.34 -1.37 8.50
C LEU A 295 6.54 -1.93 9.25
N ARG A 296 6.39 -2.27 10.53
CA ARG A 296 7.42 -2.92 11.34
C ARG A 296 7.13 -4.39 11.48
N LEU A 297 8.10 -5.23 11.09
CA LEU A 297 8.05 -6.68 11.18
C LEU A 297 8.97 -7.17 12.28
N MET A 298 8.55 -8.19 13.01
CA MET A 298 9.27 -8.76 14.15
C MET A 298 9.16 -10.28 14.13
N VAL A 299 10.21 -10.95 14.63
CA VAL A 299 10.27 -12.39 14.80
C VAL A 299 10.64 -12.72 16.24
N PHE A 300 9.83 -13.54 16.89
CA PHE A 300 10.07 -14.06 18.24
C PHE A 300 10.17 -15.57 18.16
N GLU A 301 11.10 -16.18 18.90
CA GLU A 301 11.28 -17.63 18.94
C GLU A 301 11.46 -18.11 20.39
N ASN A 302 10.78 -19.16 20.76
CA ASN A 302 11.00 -19.90 22.01
C ASN A 302 10.51 -21.34 21.89
N ALA A 303 11.30 -22.30 22.39
CA ALA A 303 10.94 -23.69 22.57
C ALA A 303 10.24 -24.35 21.36
N GLY A 304 10.76 -24.12 20.14
CA GLY A 304 10.23 -24.71 18.90
C GLY A 304 9.00 -24.00 18.32
N HIS A 305 8.65 -22.84 18.86
CA HIS A 305 7.59 -21.98 18.36
C HIS A 305 8.14 -20.64 17.88
N VAL A 306 7.55 -20.09 16.83
CA VAL A 306 7.84 -18.76 16.32
C VAL A 306 6.56 -17.94 16.32
N LEU A 307 6.67 -16.69 16.71
CA LEU A 307 5.63 -15.68 16.49
C LEU A 307 6.18 -14.65 15.50
N LEU A 308 5.58 -14.59 14.32
CA LEU A 308 5.76 -13.46 13.41
C LEU A 308 4.80 -12.36 13.82
N ALA A 309 5.26 -11.12 13.87
CA ALA A 309 4.41 -9.99 14.23
C ALA A 309 4.62 -8.79 13.30
N ALA A 310 3.55 -8.05 13.07
CA ALA A 310 3.56 -6.79 12.32
C ALA A 310 2.83 -5.71 13.11
N VAL A 311 3.42 -4.51 13.15
CA VAL A 311 2.79 -3.30 13.72
C VAL A 311 2.83 -2.20 12.68
N PHE A 312 1.71 -1.53 12.49
CA PHE A 312 1.58 -0.44 11.52
C PHE A 312 0.25 0.32 11.72
N ASP A 313 0.17 1.49 11.12
CA ASP A 313 -1.07 2.28 11.10
C ASP A 313 -2.06 1.74 10.06
N ASN A 314 -3.28 1.39 10.50
CA ASN A 314 -4.35 0.90 9.61
C ASN A 314 -4.85 1.97 8.61
N LEU A 315 -4.68 3.25 8.91
CA LEU A 315 -5.04 4.37 8.04
C LEU A 315 -3.84 4.88 7.23
N GLY A 316 -2.61 4.72 7.75
CA GLY A 316 -1.36 5.03 7.07
C GLY A 316 -0.97 3.93 6.08
N LYS A 317 0.04 3.13 6.42
CA LYS A 317 0.50 2.01 5.58
C LYS A 317 -0.60 1.00 5.24
N GLY A 318 -1.61 0.86 6.11
CA GLY A 318 -2.74 -0.05 5.90
C GLY A 318 -3.80 0.44 4.91
N ALA A 319 -3.82 1.72 4.50
CA ALA A 319 -4.85 2.26 3.62
C ALA A 319 -4.38 3.48 2.81
N ALA A 320 -4.55 4.71 3.37
CA ALA A 320 -4.31 5.96 2.66
C ALA A 320 -2.85 6.16 2.28
N GLY A 321 -1.92 5.79 3.17
CA GLY A 321 -0.48 5.87 2.88
C GLY A 321 -0.05 4.94 1.75
N ALA A 322 -0.60 3.73 1.68
CA ALA A 322 -0.37 2.82 0.55
C ALA A 322 -0.94 3.38 -0.75
N ALA A 323 -2.15 3.99 -0.72
CA ALA A 323 -2.75 4.60 -1.90
C ALA A 323 -1.93 5.79 -2.43
N VAL A 324 -1.41 6.64 -1.54
CA VAL A 324 -0.53 7.75 -1.93
C VAL A 324 0.79 7.22 -2.49
N GLN A 325 1.38 6.17 -1.89
CA GLN A 325 2.57 5.54 -2.45
C GLN A 325 2.34 4.97 -3.85
N ASN A 326 1.19 4.33 -4.09
CA ASN A 326 0.82 3.84 -5.41
C ASN A 326 0.64 4.98 -6.41
N LEU A 327 -0.01 6.09 -5.99
CA LEU A 327 -0.15 7.29 -6.79
C LEU A 327 1.21 7.87 -7.19
N ASP A 328 2.14 8.00 -6.25
CA ASP A 328 3.48 8.52 -6.51
C ASP A 328 4.26 7.66 -7.51
N LEU A 329 4.13 6.33 -7.40
CA LEU A 329 4.72 5.41 -8.38
C LEU A 329 4.10 5.54 -9.76
N MET A 330 2.77 5.71 -9.83
CA MET A 330 2.07 5.89 -11.10
C MET A 330 2.43 7.24 -11.76
N ILE A 331 2.57 8.32 -11.00
CA ILE A 331 3.02 9.62 -11.52
C ILE A 331 4.46 9.53 -12.02
N ALA A 332 5.36 8.90 -11.26
CA ALA A 332 6.76 8.77 -11.65
C ALA A 332 7.00 7.83 -12.86
N GLY A 333 6.06 6.96 -13.17
CA GLY A 333 6.12 6.03 -14.32
C GLY A 333 5.33 6.50 -15.54
N ALA A 334 4.79 7.74 -15.52
CA ALA A 334 3.98 8.31 -16.59
C ALA A 334 4.82 9.00 -17.67
#